data_25f36016f10304f7d216a49d95b80ea7
#
_entry.id   25f36016f10304f7d216a49d95b80ea7
#
_cell.length_a   1.000
_cell.length_b   1.000
_cell.length_c   1.000
_cell.angle_alpha   90.00
_cell.angle_beta   90.00
_cell.angle_gamma   90.00
#
_symmetry.space_group_name_H-M   'P 1'
#
loop_
_entity.id
_entity.type
_entity.pdbx_description
1 polymer ?
#
loop_
_entity_poly.entity_id
_entity_poly.type
_entity_poly.pdbx_seq_one_letter_code
_entity_poly.pdbx_strand_id
1 'polypeptide(L)'
;GIAIFSVTFFALQERSMRYISRISSAIQNISEGDLNTTIEVRGDDEFTAMAVNLNKMVGDIRNLMDKEREAERTKNELITNVAHDLRTPLTSIIGYLELLSGKVEIPAEMQKKYIDIAYAKSKRLEKLIEDLFGFTKMNYGKVAMHVSKVDIVKLLSQLLEEFYPSFKDKNLSYELQ
;
A
#
# COMPACT_ATOMS: atom_id res chain seq x y z
N GLY A 1 41.55 -48.06 -26.05
CA GLY A 1 40.08 -47.97 -25.85
C GLY A 1 39.70 -47.68 -24.40
N ILE A 2 40.02 -48.59 -23.46
CA ILE A 2 39.56 -48.51 -22.05
C ILE A 2 40.11 -47.29 -21.32
N ALA A 3 41.39 -46.93 -21.48
CA ALA A 3 41.99 -45.77 -20.81
C ALA A 3 41.35 -44.44 -21.22
N ILE A 4 41.01 -44.25 -22.51
CA ILE A 4 40.33 -43.04 -22.99
C ILE A 4 38.93 -42.96 -22.44
N PHE A 5 38.19 -44.08 -22.42
CA PHE A 5 36.85 -44.17 -21.83
C PHE A 5 36.87 -43.80 -20.34
N SER A 6 37.82 -44.35 -19.58
CA SER A 6 37.96 -44.05 -18.15
C SER A 6 38.25 -42.56 -17.90
N VAL A 7 39.17 -41.95 -18.66
CA VAL A 7 39.50 -40.53 -18.52
C VAL A 7 38.32 -39.64 -18.86
N THR A 8 37.60 -39.92 -19.95
CA THR A 8 36.41 -39.13 -20.34
C THR A 8 35.27 -39.29 -19.33
N PHE A 9 35.06 -40.50 -18.84
CA PHE A 9 34.05 -40.77 -17.79
C PHE A 9 34.36 -40.01 -16.50
N PHE A 10 35.61 -40.07 -16.01
CA PHE A 10 36.01 -39.32 -14.80
C PHE A 10 35.92 -37.81 -15.01
N ALA A 11 36.30 -37.29 -16.18
CA ALA A 11 36.20 -35.85 -16.47
C ALA A 11 34.74 -35.35 -16.50
N LEU A 12 33.83 -36.14 -17.06
CA LEU A 12 32.40 -35.82 -17.06
C LEU A 12 31.82 -35.84 -15.63
N GLN A 13 32.19 -36.86 -14.84
CA GLN A 13 31.72 -36.99 -13.46
C GLN A 13 32.23 -35.86 -12.59
N GLU A 14 33.49 -35.44 -12.74
CA GLU A 14 34.06 -34.31 -12.01
C GLU A 14 33.37 -32.98 -12.36
N ARG A 15 32.98 -32.79 -13.61
CA ARG A 15 32.24 -31.60 -14.05
C ARG A 15 30.85 -31.51 -13.41
N SER A 16 30.12 -32.61 -13.35
CA SER A 16 28.79 -32.68 -12.72
C SER A 16 28.90 -32.48 -11.23
N MET A 17 29.87 -33.10 -10.57
CA MET A 17 30.08 -32.90 -9.09
C MET A 17 30.40 -31.46 -8.75
N ARG A 18 31.21 -30.77 -9.55
CA ARG A 18 31.51 -29.34 -9.36
C ARG A 18 30.27 -28.46 -9.53
N TYR A 19 29.39 -28.79 -10.46
CA TYR A 19 28.14 -28.07 -10.69
C TYR A 19 27.17 -28.25 -9.51
N ILE A 20 27.00 -29.47 -9.02
CA ILE A 20 26.20 -29.77 -7.82
C ILE A 20 26.75 -29.01 -6.60
N SER A 21 28.06 -28.99 -6.42
CA SER A 21 28.69 -28.24 -5.31
C SER A 21 28.37 -26.73 -5.38
N ARG A 22 28.36 -26.14 -6.59
CA ARG A 22 27.98 -24.72 -6.79
C ARG A 22 26.51 -24.48 -6.45
N ILE A 23 25.61 -25.36 -6.88
CA ILE A 23 24.18 -25.28 -6.53
C ILE A 23 24.03 -25.36 -5.01
N SER A 24 24.71 -26.31 -4.36
CA SER A 24 24.67 -26.46 -2.90
C SER A 24 25.16 -25.20 -2.17
N SER A 25 26.29 -24.62 -2.60
CA SER A 25 26.81 -23.37 -2.03
C SER A 25 25.87 -22.20 -2.25
N ALA A 26 25.23 -22.11 -3.42
CA ALA A 26 24.26 -21.07 -3.69
C ALA A 26 23.00 -21.20 -2.80
N ILE A 27 22.51 -22.44 -2.61
CA ILE A 27 21.41 -22.70 -1.67
C ILE A 27 21.78 -22.27 -0.25
N GLN A 28 23.01 -22.55 0.18
CA GLN A 28 23.50 -22.13 1.49
C GLN A 28 23.48 -20.61 1.64
N ASN A 29 24.03 -19.87 0.67
CA ASN A 29 24.01 -18.41 0.67
C ASN A 29 22.59 -17.84 0.71
N ILE A 30 21.68 -18.41 -0.10
CA ILE A 30 20.27 -18.03 -0.12
C ILE A 30 19.62 -18.28 1.24
N SER A 31 19.91 -19.42 1.89
CA SER A 31 19.39 -19.75 3.23
C SER A 31 19.89 -18.80 4.32
N GLU A 32 21.08 -18.21 4.12
CA GLU A 32 21.68 -17.21 5.00
C GLU A 32 21.17 -15.78 4.71
N GLY A 33 20.26 -15.65 3.72
CA GLY A 33 19.59 -14.39 3.40
C GLY A 33 20.19 -13.62 2.22
N ASP A 34 21.23 -14.13 1.55
CA ASP A 34 21.74 -13.53 0.32
C ASP A 34 20.87 -13.92 -0.88
N LEU A 35 19.80 -13.19 -1.05
CA LEU A 35 18.91 -13.34 -2.21
C LEU A 35 19.51 -12.77 -3.52
N ASN A 36 20.72 -12.18 -3.51
CA ASN A 36 21.39 -11.71 -4.72
C ASN A 36 22.18 -12.82 -5.42
N THR A 37 22.37 -13.92 -4.73
CA THR A 37 22.99 -15.12 -5.33
C THR A 37 22.15 -15.63 -6.50
N THR A 38 22.79 -15.82 -7.65
CA THR A 38 22.17 -16.41 -8.85
C THR A 38 22.97 -17.66 -9.24
N ILE A 39 22.26 -18.74 -9.52
CA ILE A 39 22.87 -19.99 -9.95
C ILE A 39 23.04 -19.96 -11.46
N GLU A 40 24.28 -20.19 -11.94
CA GLU A 40 24.54 -20.28 -13.37
C GLU A 40 23.78 -21.47 -13.98
N VAL A 41 22.92 -21.20 -14.96
CA VAL A 41 22.18 -22.25 -15.69
C VAL A 41 23.10 -22.84 -16.74
N ARG A 42 23.45 -24.12 -16.61
CA ARG A 42 24.44 -24.78 -17.47
C ARG A 42 24.06 -26.21 -17.81
N GLY A 43 23.85 -26.48 -19.09
CA GLY A 43 23.48 -27.82 -19.60
C GLY A 43 22.00 -27.94 -19.91
N ASP A 44 21.50 -29.18 -19.99
CA ASP A 44 20.11 -29.51 -20.32
C ASP A 44 19.68 -30.78 -19.55
N ASP A 45 20.08 -30.88 -18.30
CA ASP A 45 19.85 -32.02 -17.42
C ASP A 45 18.95 -31.59 -16.21
N GLU A 46 18.66 -32.53 -15.32
CA GLU A 46 17.83 -32.31 -14.12
C GLU A 46 18.46 -31.27 -13.18
N PHE A 47 19.78 -31.15 -13.13
CA PHE A 47 20.46 -30.14 -12.31
C PHE A 47 20.30 -28.73 -12.88
N THR A 48 20.27 -28.65 -14.22
CA THR A 48 19.94 -27.38 -14.92
C THR A 48 18.51 -26.94 -14.62
N ALA A 49 17.55 -27.86 -14.67
CA ALA A 49 16.17 -27.60 -14.32
C ALA A 49 16.04 -27.16 -12.84
N MET A 50 16.80 -27.77 -11.93
CA MET A 50 16.87 -27.36 -10.52
C MET A 50 17.41 -25.93 -10.37
N ALA A 51 18.50 -25.58 -11.08
CA ALA A 51 19.06 -24.21 -11.04
C ALA A 51 18.07 -23.16 -11.53
N VAL A 52 17.33 -23.43 -12.61
CA VAL A 52 16.27 -22.56 -13.14
C VAL A 52 15.17 -22.35 -12.10
N ASN A 53 14.67 -23.45 -11.50
CA ASN A 53 13.60 -23.40 -10.52
C ASN A 53 14.04 -22.65 -9.25
N LEU A 54 15.26 -22.84 -8.79
CA LEU A 54 15.84 -22.12 -7.65
C LEU A 54 15.97 -20.61 -7.93
N ASN A 55 16.50 -20.25 -9.10
CA ASN A 55 16.58 -18.83 -9.50
C ASN A 55 15.21 -18.18 -9.58
N LYS A 56 14.20 -18.89 -10.10
CA LYS A 56 12.82 -18.42 -10.12
C LYS A 56 12.28 -18.21 -8.71
N MET A 57 12.45 -19.20 -7.83
CA MET A 57 12.02 -19.11 -6.43
C MET A 57 12.64 -17.91 -5.71
N VAL A 58 13.95 -17.67 -5.89
CA VAL A 58 14.64 -16.52 -5.32
C VAL A 58 14.08 -15.21 -5.87
N GLY A 59 13.80 -15.17 -7.18
CA GLY A 59 13.14 -14.00 -7.81
C GLY A 59 11.76 -13.73 -7.23
N ASP A 60 10.95 -14.77 -7.02
CA ASP A 60 9.62 -14.66 -6.43
C ASP A 60 9.70 -14.17 -4.97
N ILE A 61 10.65 -14.69 -4.18
CA ILE A 61 10.89 -14.23 -2.79
C ILE A 61 11.29 -12.75 -2.77
N ARG A 62 12.19 -12.28 -3.62
CA ARG A 62 12.56 -10.86 -3.73
C ARG A 62 11.35 -9.99 -4.01
N ASN A 63 10.57 -10.38 -5.03
CA ASN A 63 9.37 -9.64 -5.41
C ASN A 63 8.35 -9.55 -4.26
N LEU A 64 8.21 -10.62 -3.48
CA LEU A 64 7.34 -10.61 -2.29
C LEU A 64 7.87 -9.68 -1.21
N MET A 65 9.17 -9.73 -0.91
CA MET A 65 9.81 -8.84 0.07
C MET A 65 9.74 -7.37 -0.33
N ASP A 66 9.92 -7.07 -1.61
CA ASP A 66 9.82 -5.69 -2.10
C ASP A 66 8.38 -5.17 -2.00
N LYS A 67 7.39 -5.99 -2.33
CA LYS A 67 5.97 -5.65 -2.14
C LYS A 67 5.62 -5.45 -0.66
N GLU A 68 6.15 -6.28 0.22
CA GLU A 68 5.95 -6.15 1.67
C GLU A 68 6.54 -4.84 2.19
N ARG A 69 7.78 -4.51 1.79
CA ARG A 69 8.44 -3.24 2.15
C ARG A 69 7.66 -2.02 1.63
N GLU A 70 7.17 -2.09 0.40
CA GLU A 70 6.37 -1.02 -0.18
C GLU A 70 5.04 -0.85 0.57
N ALA A 71 4.36 -1.95 0.90
CA ALA A 71 3.14 -1.92 1.70
C ALA A 71 3.38 -1.36 3.10
N GLU A 72 4.48 -1.73 3.76
CA GLU A 72 4.87 -1.20 5.07
C GLU A 72 5.18 0.30 4.99
N ARG A 73 5.93 0.73 3.97
CA ARG A 73 6.21 2.15 3.75
C ARG A 73 4.94 2.95 3.53
N THR A 74 4.05 2.48 2.65
CA THR A 74 2.76 3.13 2.38
C THR A 74 1.91 3.23 3.64
N LYS A 75 1.88 2.18 4.46
CA LYS A 75 1.20 2.18 5.76
C LYS A 75 1.77 3.25 6.70
N ASN A 76 3.09 3.35 6.80
CA ASN A 76 3.75 4.32 7.68
C ASN A 76 3.55 5.77 7.20
N GLU A 77 3.60 6.01 5.90
CA GLU A 77 3.28 7.30 5.27
C GLU A 77 1.83 7.70 5.54
N LEU A 78 0.89 6.76 5.40
CA LEU A 78 -0.52 7.01 5.71
C LEU A 78 -0.71 7.42 7.19
N ILE A 79 -0.12 6.65 8.12
CA ILE A 79 -0.22 6.96 9.56
C ILE A 79 0.34 8.36 9.86
N THR A 80 1.48 8.71 9.27
CA THR A 80 2.12 10.00 9.47
C THR A 80 1.26 11.14 8.93
N ASN A 81 0.73 10.99 7.72
CA ASN A 81 -0.13 11.99 7.08
C ASN A 81 -1.43 12.19 7.86
N VAL A 82 -2.09 11.10 8.26
CA VAL A 82 -3.29 11.15 9.08
C VAL A 82 -3.03 11.85 10.42
N ALA A 83 -1.94 11.51 11.10
CA ALA A 83 -1.57 12.16 12.36
C ALA A 83 -1.35 13.66 12.20
N HIS A 84 -0.72 14.09 11.10
CA HIS A 84 -0.53 15.50 10.78
C HIS A 84 -1.86 16.21 10.52
N ASP A 85 -2.73 15.59 9.69
CA ASP A 85 -4.00 16.18 9.28
C ASP A 85 -5.03 16.27 10.43
N LEU A 86 -4.94 15.36 11.40
CA LEU A 86 -5.70 15.43 12.65
C LEU A 86 -5.13 16.47 13.63
N ARG A 87 -3.80 16.60 13.73
CA ARG A 87 -3.15 17.53 14.66
C ARG A 87 -3.47 18.98 14.33
N THR A 88 -3.48 19.34 13.04
CA THR A 88 -3.69 20.73 12.61
C THR A 88 -5.02 21.33 13.10
N PRO A 89 -6.20 20.72 12.83
CA PRO A 89 -7.47 21.24 13.36
C PRO A 89 -7.54 21.15 14.89
N LEU A 90 -7.00 20.09 15.50
CA LEU A 90 -6.99 19.91 16.94
C LEU A 90 -6.21 21.04 17.65
N THR A 91 -5.01 21.37 17.17
CA THR A 91 -4.22 22.49 17.73
C THR A 91 -4.96 23.81 17.61
N SER A 92 -5.66 24.04 16.48
CA SER A 92 -6.47 25.24 16.30
C SER A 92 -7.63 25.31 17.31
N ILE A 93 -8.34 24.18 17.52
CA ILE A 93 -9.44 24.09 18.49
C ILE A 93 -8.94 24.45 19.89
N ILE A 94 -7.83 23.77 20.30
CA ILE A 94 -7.23 24.02 21.64
C ILE A 94 -6.83 25.49 21.78
N GLY A 95 -6.15 26.07 20.79
CA GLY A 95 -5.71 27.46 20.85
C GLY A 95 -6.87 28.45 21.00
N TYR A 96 -7.98 28.27 20.25
CA TYR A 96 -9.15 29.14 20.40
C TYR A 96 -9.86 28.94 21.76
N LEU A 97 -9.92 27.72 22.27
CA LEU A 97 -10.47 27.43 23.59
C LEU A 97 -9.60 27.99 24.72
N GLU A 98 -8.28 27.95 24.60
CA GLU A 98 -7.34 28.58 25.53
C GLU A 98 -7.52 30.10 25.58
N LEU A 99 -7.68 30.75 24.42
CA LEU A 99 -7.97 32.17 24.33
C LEU A 99 -9.29 32.50 25.07
N LEU A 100 -10.33 31.68 24.88
CA LEU A 100 -11.65 31.88 25.51
C LEU A 100 -11.64 31.59 27.01
N SER A 101 -10.81 30.68 27.51
CA SER A 101 -10.67 30.30 28.92
C SER A 101 -9.68 31.19 29.67
N GLY A 102 -8.93 32.03 28.96
CA GLY A 102 -7.96 32.94 29.55
C GLY A 102 -8.62 34.04 30.43
N LYS A 103 -7.79 34.68 31.29
CA LYS A 103 -8.25 35.74 32.20
C LYS A 103 -8.40 37.11 31.50
N VAL A 104 -8.16 37.20 30.22
CA VAL A 104 -8.24 38.42 29.42
C VAL A 104 -9.69 38.61 28.97
N GLU A 105 -10.28 39.77 29.26
CA GLU A 105 -11.60 40.13 28.73
C GLU A 105 -11.55 40.25 27.23
N ILE A 106 -12.29 39.37 26.56
CA ILE A 106 -12.42 39.36 25.10
C ILE A 106 -13.79 39.94 24.73
N PRO A 107 -13.88 40.88 23.78
CA PRO A 107 -15.16 41.41 23.31
C PRO A 107 -16.10 40.29 22.85
N ALA A 108 -17.41 40.42 23.17
CA ALA A 108 -18.40 39.37 22.89
C ALA A 108 -18.44 38.92 21.42
N GLU A 109 -18.22 39.85 20.48
CA GLU A 109 -18.14 39.55 19.04
C GLU A 109 -16.95 38.65 18.70
N MET A 110 -15.79 38.88 19.34
CA MET A 110 -14.60 38.05 19.18
C MET A 110 -14.77 36.68 19.84
N GLN A 111 -15.44 36.62 21.01
CA GLN A 111 -15.76 35.32 21.64
C GLN A 111 -16.60 34.47 20.73
N LYS A 112 -17.66 35.02 20.13
CA LYS A 112 -18.51 34.32 19.18
C LYS A 112 -17.71 33.83 18.00
N LYS A 113 -16.86 34.67 17.41
CA LYS A 113 -15.99 34.30 16.26
C LYS A 113 -15.05 33.14 16.60
N TYR A 114 -14.44 33.12 17.78
CA TYR A 114 -13.55 32.04 18.23
C TYR A 114 -14.30 30.72 18.42
N ILE A 115 -15.51 30.79 19.00
CA ILE A 115 -16.38 29.62 19.13
C ILE A 115 -16.76 29.06 17.76
N ASP A 116 -17.17 29.91 16.81
CA ASP A 116 -17.56 29.50 15.48
C ASP A 116 -16.39 28.82 14.71
N ILE A 117 -15.17 29.36 14.86
CA ILE A 117 -13.97 28.76 14.26
C ILE A 117 -13.67 27.42 14.92
N ALA A 118 -13.68 27.32 16.24
CA ALA A 118 -13.43 26.08 16.97
C ALA A 118 -14.44 24.99 16.55
N TYR A 119 -15.73 25.37 16.46
CA TYR A 119 -16.78 24.46 16.00
C TYR A 119 -16.58 23.98 14.58
N ALA A 120 -16.27 24.88 13.64
CA ALA A 120 -16.00 24.52 12.24
C ALA A 120 -14.79 23.56 12.12
N LYS A 121 -13.73 23.79 12.91
CA LYS A 121 -12.56 22.89 12.94
C LYS A 121 -12.89 21.54 13.56
N SER A 122 -13.77 21.49 14.58
CA SER A 122 -14.25 20.24 15.19
C SER A 122 -15.04 19.40 14.18
N LYS A 123 -15.93 20.03 13.41
CA LYS A 123 -16.69 19.33 12.35
C LYS A 123 -15.79 18.79 11.24
N ARG A 124 -14.74 19.54 10.89
CA ARG A 124 -13.75 19.03 9.94
C ARG A 124 -12.98 17.82 10.50
N LEU A 125 -12.61 17.86 11.78
CA LEU A 125 -11.92 16.76 12.46
C LEU A 125 -12.81 15.50 12.52
N GLU A 126 -14.07 15.64 12.85
CA GLU A 126 -15.07 14.57 12.85
C GLU A 126 -15.12 13.89 11.48
N LYS A 127 -15.24 14.66 10.40
CA LYS A 127 -15.25 14.13 9.03
C LYS A 127 -13.97 13.39 8.66
N LEU A 128 -12.80 13.90 9.02
CA LEU A 128 -11.52 13.23 8.78
C LEU A 128 -11.45 11.87 9.49
N ILE A 129 -11.99 11.77 10.70
CA ILE A 129 -12.07 10.52 11.45
C ILE A 129 -13.03 9.54 10.77
N GLU A 130 -14.20 9.99 10.32
CA GLU A 130 -15.16 9.15 9.58
C GLU A 130 -14.57 8.61 8.28
N ASP A 131 -13.89 9.46 7.51
CA ASP A 131 -13.22 9.09 6.26
C ASP A 131 -12.12 8.02 6.54
N LEU A 132 -11.34 8.18 7.61
CA LEU A 132 -10.34 7.20 8.03
C LEU A 132 -10.96 5.85 8.42
N PHE A 133 -12.05 5.86 9.18
CA PHE A 133 -12.78 4.63 9.53
C PHE A 133 -13.38 3.96 8.29
N GLY A 134 -13.91 4.73 7.35
CA GLY A 134 -14.39 4.23 6.07
C GLY A 134 -13.29 3.51 5.29
N PHE A 135 -12.13 4.15 5.16
CA PHE A 135 -10.95 3.59 4.50
C PHE A 135 -10.45 2.29 5.17
N THR A 136 -10.37 2.26 6.50
CA THR A 136 -9.93 1.07 7.23
C THR A 136 -10.90 -0.09 7.07
N LYS A 137 -12.22 0.15 7.09
CA LYS A 137 -13.22 -0.89 6.84
C LYS A 137 -13.08 -1.50 5.45
N MET A 138 -12.81 -0.69 4.44
CA MET A 138 -12.62 -1.17 3.06
C MET A 138 -11.38 -2.06 2.94
N ASN A 139 -10.26 -1.67 3.54
CA ASN A 139 -8.99 -2.39 3.43
C ASN A 139 -8.98 -3.72 4.22
N TYR A 140 -9.70 -3.80 5.33
CA TYR A 140 -9.74 -5.05 6.13
C TYR A 140 -10.83 -6.04 5.68
N GLY A 141 -11.40 -5.87 4.50
CA GLY A 141 -12.32 -6.86 3.89
C GLY A 141 -13.62 -7.12 4.66
N LYS A 142 -13.97 -6.25 5.61
CA LYS A 142 -15.21 -6.35 6.42
C LYS A 142 -16.42 -5.70 5.75
N VAL A 143 -16.25 -5.12 4.58
CA VAL A 143 -17.37 -4.62 3.78
C VAL A 143 -17.93 -5.79 2.97
N ALA A 144 -19.02 -6.36 3.43
CA ALA A 144 -19.78 -7.31 2.63
C ALA A 144 -20.27 -6.58 1.37
N MET A 145 -19.67 -6.88 0.23
CA MET A 145 -20.15 -6.34 -1.05
C MET A 145 -21.44 -7.07 -1.45
N HIS A 146 -22.56 -6.39 -1.34
CA HIS A 146 -23.81 -6.84 -1.92
C HIS A 146 -23.85 -6.45 -3.39
N VAL A 147 -23.42 -7.36 -4.25
CA VAL A 147 -23.49 -7.16 -5.71
C VAL A 147 -24.94 -7.32 -6.14
N SER A 148 -25.55 -6.26 -6.65
CA SER A 148 -26.87 -6.26 -7.23
C SER A 148 -26.87 -5.64 -8.62
N LYS A 149 -27.83 -6.02 -9.46
CA LYS A 149 -28.03 -5.35 -10.76
C LYS A 149 -28.60 -3.95 -10.49
N VAL A 150 -27.87 -2.93 -10.90
CA VAL A 150 -28.28 -1.54 -10.76
C VAL A 150 -28.54 -0.96 -12.14
N ASP A 151 -29.67 -0.27 -12.29
CA ASP A 151 -30.00 0.52 -13.49
C ASP A 151 -29.11 1.80 -13.43
N ILE A 152 -28.10 1.86 -14.30
CA ILE A 152 -27.13 2.97 -14.31
C ILE A 152 -27.79 4.30 -14.70
N VAL A 153 -28.81 4.28 -15.57
CA VAL A 153 -29.51 5.49 -15.98
C VAL A 153 -30.27 6.09 -14.79
N LYS A 154 -30.96 5.23 -14.05
CA LYS A 154 -31.71 5.64 -12.86
C LYS A 154 -30.76 6.15 -11.76
N LEU A 155 -29.62 5.50 -11.56
CA LEU A 155 -28.59 5.94 -10.59
C LEU A 155 -28.02 7.30 -10.97
N LEU A 156 -27.68 7.51 -12.24
CA LEU A 156 -27.16 8.79 -12.73
C LEU A 156 -28.20 9.91 -12.60
N SER A 157 -29.48 9.63 -12.91
CA SER A 157 -30.55 10.61 -12.73
C SER A 157 -30.69 11.03 -11.27
N GLN A 158 -30.65 10.08 -10.33
CA GLN A 158 -30.71 10.36 -8.89
C GLN A 158 -29.51 11.19 -8.41
N LEU A 159 -28.30 10.86 -8.86
CA LEU A 159 -27.10 11.63 -8.55
C LEU A 159 -27.19 13.08 -9.08
N LEU A 160 -27.68 13.25 -10.30
CA LEU A 160 -27.84 14.59 -10.90
C LEU A 160 -28.87 15.42 -10.17
N GLU A 161 -29.97 14.82 -9.69
CA GLU A 161 -30.96 15.49 -8.84
C GLU A 161 -30.35 15.93 -7.50
N GLU A 162 -29.53 15.09 -6.88
CA GLU A 162 -28.84 15.42 -5.62
C GLU A 162 -27.86 16.57 -5.79
N PHE A 163 -27.12 16.64 -6.91
CA PHE A 163 -26.19 17.72 -7.21
C PHE A 163 -26.81 18.95 -7.83
N TYR A 164 -28.11 18.93 -8.17
CA TYR A 164 -28.80 20.05 -8.80
C TYR A 164 -28.65 21.40 -8.07
N PRO A 165 -28.76 21.49 -6.72
CA PRO A 165 -28.53 22.74 -6.01
C PRO A 165 -27.12 23.30 -6.23
N SER A 166 -26.12 22.43 -6.23
CA SER A 166 -24.70 22.81 -6.45
C SER A 166 -24.44 23.29 -7.89
N PHE A 167 -25.13 22.71 -8.89
CA PHE A 167 -25.05 23.17 -10.26
C PHE A 167 -25.71 24.52 -10.45
N LYS A 168 -26.84 24.73 -9.81
CA LYS A 168 -27.55 26.02 -9.86
C LYS A 168 -26.75 27.13 -9.22
N ASP A 169 -26.11 26.90 -8.07
CA ASP A 169 -25.25 27.88 -7.41
C ASP A 169 -24.03 28.30 -8.26
N LYS A 170 -23.56 27.37 -9.10
CA LYS A 170 -22.39 27.59 -10.00
C LYS A 170 -22.79 27.99 -11.43
N ASN A 171 -24.08 28.20 -11.72
CA ASN A 171 -24.62 28.46 -13.06
C ASN A 171 -24.21 27.40 -14.09
N LEU A 172 -24.17 26.12 -13.69
CA LEU A 172 -23.89 25.00 -14.58
C LEU A 172 -25.20 24.34 -15.02
N SER A 173 -25.27 23.93 -16.27
CA SER A 173 -26.34 23.07 -16.81
C SER A 173 -25.78 21.73 -17.22
N TYR A 174 -26.60 20.67 -17.14
CA TYR A 174 -26.26 19.33 -17.60
C TYR A 174 -27.36 18.79 -18.52
N GLU A 175 -26.98 17.93 -19.43
CA GLU A 175 -27.87 17.18 -20.31
C GLU A 175 -27.48 15.71 -20.27
N LEU A 176 -28.47 14.84 -20.13
CA LEU A 176 -28.31 13.40 -20.13
C LEU A 176 -28.76 12.90 -21.51
N GLN A 177 -27.82 12.40 -22.31
CA GLN A 177 -28.07 11.79 -23.61
C GLN A 177 -28.11 10.27 -23.51
#